data_f1ef14ed8acc16ba53bb476250a1947e
#
_entry.id   f1ef14ed8acc16ba53bb476250a1947e
#
_cell.length_a   1.000
_cell.length_b   1.000
_cell.length_c   1.000
_cell.angle_alpha   90.00
_cell.angle_beta   90.00
_cell.angle_gamma   90.00
#
_symmetry.space_group_name_H-M   'P 1'
#
loop_
_entity.id
_entity.type
_entity.pdbx_description
1 polymer ?
#
loop_
_entity_poly.entity_id
_entity_poly.type
_entity_poly.pdbx_seq_one_letter_code
_entity_poly.pdbx_strand_id
1 'polypeptide(L)' 'MTVRELTEALSLTPFHLAQPDRPVSGGYAGDLLSWVLGRAGQDAAWLTIMSYQNVAAVALMAEVSCVIL' A
#
# COMPACT_ATOMS: atom_id res chain seq x y z
N MET A 1 7.71 4.38 10.64
CA MET A 1 8.19 3.16 9.98
C MET A 1 8.24 3.39 8.48
N THR A 2 9.20 2.80 7.80
CA THR A 2 9.32 2.90 6.34
C THR A 2 8.79 1.63 5.69
N VAL A 3 8.62 1.69 4.36
CA VAL A 3 8.24 0.51 3.58
C VAL A 3 9.26 -0.61 3.76
N ARG A 4 10.56 -0.28 3.78
CA ARG A 4 11.63 -1.27 4.01
C ARG A 4 11.46 -1.95 5.37
N GLU A 5 11.26 -1.17 6.43
CA GLU A 5 11.08 -1.70 7.78
C GLU A 5 9.84 -2.59 7.87
N LEU A 6 8.74 -2.20 7.23
CA LEU A 6 7.52 -3.01 7.19
C LEU A 6 7.77 -4.34 6.50
N THR A 7 8.48 -4.31 5.35
CA THR A 7 8.83 -5.52 4.60
C THR A 7 9.62 -6.49 5.46
N GLU A 8 10.60 -5.99 6.20
CA GLU A 8 11.43 -6.82 7.07
C GLU A 8 10.66 -7.33 8.29
N ALA A 9 9.87 -6.47 8.92
CA ALA A 9 9.12 -6.83 10.13
C ALA A 9 8.11 -7.95 9.88
N LEU A 10 7.48 -7.97 8.71
CA LEU A 10 6.47 -8.96 8.35
C LEU A 10 7.01 -10.07 7.45
N SER A 11 8.31 -10.09 7.17
CA SER A 11 8.94 -11.06 6.29
C SER A 11 8.27 -11.14 4.91
N LEU A 12 7.93 -9.99 4.36
CA LEU A 12 7.27 -9.90 3.06
C LEU A 12 8.27 -10.11 1.92
N THR A 13 7.78 -10.64 0.80
CA THR A 13 8.56 -10.78 -0.43
C THR A 13 8.19 -9.62 -1.36
N PRO A 14 9.09 -8.67 -1.59
CA PRO A 14 8.78 -7.54 -2.48
C PRO A 14 8.82 -7.98 -3.94
N PHE A 15 7.75 -7.66 -4.67
CA PHE A 15 7.73 -7.80 -6.14
C PHE A 15 8.29 -6.57 -6.81
N HIS A 16 8.10 -5.40 -6.19
CA HIS A 16 8.60 -4.14 -6.68
C HIS A 16 8.82 -3.20 -5.48
N LEU A 17 10.02 -2.68 -5.34
CA LEU A 17 10.40 -1.88 -4.19
C LEU A 17 11.00 -0.55 -4.68
N ALA A 18 10.13 0.30 -5.26
CA ALA A 18 10.56 1.56 -5.87
C ALA A 18 10.98 2.62 -4.83
N GLN A 19 10.28 2.68 -3.70
CA GLN A 19 10.52 3.68 -2.66
C GLN A 19 10.62 3.03 -1.28
N PRO A 20 11.70 2.26 -1.02
CA PRO A 20 11.81 1.51 0.24
C PRO A 20 11.91 2.39 1.48
N ASP A 21 12.32 3.63 1.34
CA ASP A 21 12.48 4.54 2.46
C ASP A 21 11.25 5.46 2.67
N ARG A 22 10.20 5.27 1.87
CA ARG A 22 8.97 6.03 2.03
C ARG A 22 8.31 5.69 3.37
N PRO A 23 7.86 6.70 4.16
CA PRO A 23 7.22 6.43 5.45
C PRO A 23 5.86 5.75 5.27
N VAL A 24 5.51 4.91 6.26
CA VAL A 24 4.20 4.27 6.38
C VAL A 24 3.55 4.83 7.64
N SER A 25 2.47 5.57 7.48
CA SER A 25 1.79 6.24 8.59
C SER A 25 0.65 5.43 9.20
N GLY A 26 0.20 4.39 8.53
CA GLY A 26 -0.90 3.56 9.02
C GLY A 26 -1.23 2.47 8.01
N GLY A 27 -2.34 1.80 8.23
CA GLY A 27 -2.78 0.71 7.36
C GLY A 27 -4.26 0.83 7.00
N TYR A 28 -4.62 0.29 5.85
CA TYR A 28 -6.00 0.17 5.42
C TYR A 28 -6.19 -1.17 4.71
N ALA A 29 -7.19 -1.92 5.11
CA ALA A 29 -7.52 -3.20 4.51
C ALA A 29 -8.85 -3.10 3.79
N GLY A 30 -8.92 -3.46 2.52
CA GLY A 30 -10.15 -3.42 1.77
C GLY A 30 -9.95 -3.61 0.29
N ASP A 31 -11.00 -4.06 -0.38
CA ASP A 31 -10.97 -4.40 -1.80
C ASP A 31 -11.88 -3.51 -2.65
N LEU A 32 -12.67 -2.65 -2.04
CA LEU A 32 -13.54 -1.73 -2.77
C LEU A 32 -12.75 -0.47 -3.10
N LEU A 33 -12.37 -0.32 -4.37
CA LEU A 33 -11.46 0.73 -4.82
C LEU A 33 -11.96 2.14 -4.50
N SER A 34 -13.26 2.38 -4.64
CA SER A 34 -13.82 3.70 -4.33
C SER A 34 -13.68 4.06 -2.86
N TRP A 35 -13.69 3.08 -1.97
CA TRP A 35 -13.49 3.32 -0.55
C TRP A 35 -12.01 3.55 -0.22
N VAL A 36 -11.11 2.89 -0.95
CA VAL A 36 -9.67 3.15 -0.78
C VAL A 36 -9.35 4.60 -1.05
N LEU A 37 -9.91 5.16 -2.13
CA LEU A 37 -9.71 6.57 -2.47
C LEU A 37 -10.21 7.53 -1.40
N GLY A 38 -11.31 7.18 -0.72
CA GLY A 38 -11.91 8.04 0.28
C GLY A 38 -11.46 7.78 1.71
N ARG A 39 -10.91 6.60 2.01
CA ARG A 39 -10.67 6.15 3.39
C ARG A 39 -9.23 5.80 3.70
N ALA A 40 -8.47 5.32 2.73
CA ALA A 40 -7.05 5.06 2.95
C ALA A 40 -6.34 6.39 3.14
N GLY A 41 -5.60 6.52 4.23
CA GLY A 41 -4.83 7.72 4.49
C GLY A 41 -3.61 7.82 3.59
N GLN A 42 -3.13 9.04 3.39
CA GLN A 42 -1.86 9.27 2.71
C GLN A 42 -0.76 8.50 3.44
N ASP A 43 0.15 7.89 2.69
CA ASP A 43 1.25 7.08 3.20
C ASP A 43 0.81 5.82 3.96
N ALA A 44 -0.44 5.37 3.79
CA ALA A 44 -0.90 4.11 4.37
C ALA A 44 -0.32 2.91 3.64
N ALA A 45 -0.20 1.78 4.33
CA ALA A 45 0.01 0.49 3.71
C ALA A 45 -1.38 -0.07 3.38
N TRP A 46 -1.64 -0.33 2.10
CA TRP A 46 -2.94 -0.83 1.66
C TRP A 46 -2.88 -2.34 1.48
N LEU A 47 -3.69 -3.07 2.27
CA LEU A 47 -3.81 -4.53 2.20
C LEU A 47 -5.04 -4.89 1.37
N THR A 48 -4.84 -5.66 0.31
CA THR A 48 -5.93 -6.06 -0.58
C THR A 48 -5.64 -7.41 -1.21
N ILE A 49 -6.68 -8.12 -1.63
CA ILE A 49 -6.55 -9.36 -2.42
C ILE A 49 -6.66 -9.07 -3.93
N MET A 50 -6.94 -7.84 -4.31
CA MET A 50 -7.11 -7.47 -5.71
C MET A 50 -5.76 -7.26 -6.38
N SER A 51 -5.64 -7.71 -7.64
CA SER A 51 -4.40 -7.62 -8.40
C SER A 51 -4.59 -7.03 -9.80
N TYR A 52 -5.68 -6.29 -10.02
CA TYR A 52 -5.95 -5.64 -11.31
C TYR A 52 -5.05 -4.44 -11.54
N GLN A 53 -4.92 -4.04 -12.80
CA GLN A 53 -4.18 -2.82 -13.15
C GLN A 53 -4.74 -1.58 -12.43
N ASN A 54 -6.03 -1.56 -12.16
CA ASN A 54 -6.68 -0.46 -11.45
C ASN A 54 -6.14 -0.27 -10.03
N VAL A 55 -5.60 -1.32 -9.40
CA VAL A 55 -4.99 -1.22 -8.08
C VAL A 55 -3.82 -0.23 -8.10
N ALA A 56 -2.97 -0.31 -9.11
CA ALA A 56 -1.84 0.62 -9.23
C ALA A 56 -2.31 2.07 -9.39
N ALA A 57 -3.33 2.29 -10.22
CA ALA A 57 -3.88 3.63 -10.43
C ALA A 57 -4.49 4.20 -9.15
N VAL A 58 -5.27 3.38 -8.43
CA VAL A 58 -5.89 3.80 -7.17
C VAL A 58 -4.83 4.05 -6.09
N ALA A 59 -3.81 3.20 -6.02
CA ALA A 59 -2.73 3.37 -5.06
C ALA A 59 -2.02 4.71 -5.28
N LEU A 60 -1.78 5.09 -6.54
CA LEU A 60 -1.17 6.36 -6.87
C LEU A 60 -2.07 7.54 -6.48
N MET A 61 -3.36 7.48 -6.80
CA MET A 61 -4.30 8.55 -6.51
C MET A 61 -4.55 8.72 -5.01
N ALA A 62 -4.57 7.63 -4.25
CA ALA A 62 -4.75 7.66 -2.80
C ALA A 62 -3.45 7.99 -2.05
N GLU A 63 -2.32 8.03 -2.75
CA GLU A 63 -1.01 8.32 -2.19
C GLU A 63 -0.59 7.35 -1.07
N VAL A 64 -0.95 6.07 -1.23
CA VAL A 64 -0.51 5.03 -0.29
C VAL A 64 0.99 4.78 -0.45
N SER A 65 1.64 4.35 0.63
CA SER A 65 3.08 4.05 0.60
C SER A 65 3.38 2.73 -0.09
N CYS A 66 2.52 1.76 0.05
CA CYS A 66 2.70 0.44 -0.56
C CYS A 66 1.38 -0.31 -0.61
N VAL A 67 1.36 -1.37 -1.42
CA VAL A 67 0.24 -2.30 -1.54
C VAL A 67 0.73 -3.68 -1.14
N ILE A 68 0.01 -4.33 -0.24
CA ILE A 68 0.30 -5.69 0.22
C ILE A 68 -0.81 -6.61 -0.27
N LEU A 69 -0.44 -7.56 -1.09
CA LEU A 69 -1.37 -8.53 -1.68
C LEU A 69 -1.44 -9.82 -0.87
#